data_b02a7c4c13fca65f5455cf3509238a31
#
_entry.id   b02a7c4c13fca65f5455cf3509238a31
#
_cell.length_a   1.000
_cell.length_b   1.000
_cell.length_c   1.000
_cell.angle_alpha   90.00
_cell.angle_beta   90.00
_cell.angle_gamma   90.00
#
_symmetry.space_group_name_H-M   'P 1'
#
loop_
_entity.id
_entity.type
_entity.pdbx_description
1 polymer ?
#
loop_
_entity_poly.entity_id
_entity_poly.type
_entity_poly.pdbx_seq_one_letter_code
_entity_poly.pdbx_strand_id
1 'polypeptide(L)'
;MLKFEGRIQRLEIYDDSLSAFGKSGDAQVAASAILSGVAESVSLSAQTVFLASRSRLHVKTVVMEIAGKVCIGQFHRGLFEQNEYVICVVRRLENNFYELYSVLSPKTGLLHMQVGMGASVKAHQTSIAKGRNVWYAITVFLGSLIYFWARGFNQVDILIFLGVAILFYFILFFIIKNASNSLKHFSEKSEQIFALYGFKDPQEVFLLPSRYMSEKDHLLLESVYEYRKIIESDPYPESYIEQKERNV
;
A
#
# COMPACT_ATOMS: atom_id res chain seq x y z
N MET A 1 3.29 -4.55 15.95
CA MET A 1 4.39 -4.53 14.95
C MET A 1 5.69 -4.14 15.65
N LEU A 2 6.83 -4.52 15.08
CA LEU A 2 8.17 -4.21 15.59
C LEU A 2 8.99 -3.58 14.47
N LYS A 3 9.88 -2.66 14.84
CA LYS A 3 10.87 -2.09 13.92
C LYS A 3 12.25 -2.62 14.29
N PHE A 4 13.02 -3.05 13.33
CA PHE A 4 14.44 -3.32 13.49
C PHE A 4 15.22 -2.96 12.21
N GLU A 5 16.50 -2.86 12.34
CA GLU A 5 17.37 -2.40 11.28
C GLU A 5 18.65 -3.24 11.22
N GLY A 6 19.28 -3.29 10.08
CA GLY A 6 20.53 -4.00 9.89
C GLY A 6 20.85 -4.24 8.42
N ARG A 7 21.99 -4.89 8.17
CA ARG A 7 22.36 -5.32 6.82
C ARG A 7 21.68 -6.63 6.48
N ILE A 8 21.24 -6.75 5.23
CA ILE A 8 20.68 -7.97 4.68
C ILE A 8 21.81 -9.01 4.55
N GLN A 9 21.80 -10.03 5.42
CA GLN A 9 22.80 -11.10 5.42
C GLN A 9 22.55 -12.11 4.31
N ARG A 10 21.27 -12.43 4.10
CA ARG A 10 20.81 -13.34 3.04
C ARG A 10 19.54 -12.77 2.41
N LEU A 11 19.44 -12.88 1.09
CA LEU A 11 18.29 -12.41 0.31
C LEU A 11 17.92 -13.46 -0.72
N GLU A 12 16.66 -13.86 -0.72
CA GLU A 12 16.06 -14.72 -1.74
C GLU A 12 14.75 -14.09 -2.20
N ILE A 13 14.56 -13.97 -3.50
CA ILE A 13 13.38 -13.37 -4.11
C ILE A 13 12.82 -14.34 -5.12
N TYR A 14 11.57 -14.74 -4.92
CA TYR A 14 10.85 -15.68 -5.78
C TYR A 14 9.68 -14.98 -6.46
N ASP A 15 9.49 -15.26 -7.74
CA ASP A 15 8.27 -14.86 -8.45
C ASP A 15 7.10 -15.72 -7.96
N ASP A 16 6.04 -15.07 -7.52
CA ASP A 16 4.86 -15.75 -6.98
C ASP A 16 3.58 -15.03 -7.45
N SER A 17 2.45 -15.67 -7.30
CA SER A 17 1.15 -15.01 -7.39
C SER A 17 0.68 -14.66 -6.00
N LEU A 18 0.06 -13.49 -5.83
CA LEU A 18 -0.50 -13.10 -4.54
C LEU A 18 -1.49 -14.17 -4.09
N SER A 19 -1.06 -15.00 -3.17
CA SER A 19 -1.85 -16.08 -2.61
C SER A 19 -1.77 -16.04 -1.09
N ALA A 20 -2.80 -16.56 -0.43
CA ALA A 20 -2.64 -16.88 0.97
C ALA A 20 -1.46 -17.85 1.10
N PHE A 21 -0.48 -17.53 1.95
CA PHE A 21 0.62 -18.43 2.26
C PHE A 21 0.04 -19.82 2.57
N GLY A 22 0.24 -20.79 1.69
CA GLY A 22 -0.26 -22.14 1.89
C GLY A 22 -0.81 -22.86 0.65
N LYS A 23 -0.91 -22.22 -0.52
CA LYS A 23 -1.62 -22.85 -1.66
C LYS A 23 -0.95 -22.86 -3.02
N SER A 24 0.31 -22.57 -3.21
CA SER A 24 0.93 -22.69 -4.54
C SER A 24 2.41 -23.01 -4.55
N GLY A 25 2.73 -23.82 -5.45
CA GLY A 25 3.84 -24.13 -6.31
C GLY A 25 5.30 -23.94 -5.80
N ASP A 26 6.26 -24.15 -6.64
CA ASP A 26 7.68 -24.40 -6.42
C ASP A 26 8.45 -23.45 -5.47
N ALA A 27 8.03 -22.20 -5.28
CA ALA A 27 8.55 -21.30 -4.26
C ALA A 27 8.22 -21.78 -2.83
N GLN A 28 7.15 -22.55 -2.66
CA GLN A 28 6.79 -23.20 -1.40
C GLN A 28 7.78 -24.31 -1.00
N VAL A 29 8.40 -25.00 -1.92
CA VAL A 29 9.28 -26.14 -1.57
C VAL A 29 10.57 -25.65 -0.90
N ALA A 30 11.14 -24.54 -1.37
CA ALA A 30 12.32 -23.95 -0.73
C ALA A 30 11.96 -23.18 0.56
N ALA A 31 10.82 -22.48 0.56
CA ALA A 31 10.31 -21.82 1.75
C ALA A 31 9.66 -22.81 2.73
N SER A 32 9.06 -23.92 2.26
CA SER A 32 8.38 -24.90 3.11
C SER A 32 9.36 -25.74 3.93
N ALA A 33 10.58 -25.95 3.49
CA ALA A 33 11.62 -26.52 4.35
C ALA A 33 11.94 -25.61 5.55
N ILE A 34 11.74 -24.28 5.38
CA ILE A 34 11.89 -23.26 6.41
C ILE A 34 10.56 -22.95 7.09
N LEU A 35 9.44 -23.10 6.37
CA LEU A 35 8.10 -22.62 6.71
C LEU A 35 7.13 -23.71 7.19
N SER A 36 7.52 -24.98 7.23
CA SER A 36 6.61 -26.08 7.64
C SER A 36 5.96 -25.90 9.02
N GLY A 37 6.50 -24.99 9.85
CA GLY A 37 5.89 -24.61 11.13
C GLY A 37 5.15 -23.26 11.15
N VAL A 38 5.18 -22.49 10.05
CA VAL A 38 4.68 -21.10 10.04
C VAL A 38 3.46 -20.93 9.12
N ALA A 39 3.21 -21.88 8.23
CA ALA A 39 2.17 -21.79 7.19
C ALA A 39 0.74 -21.61 7.73
N GLU A 40 0.46 -22.05 8.96
CA GLU A 40 -0.86 -21.90 9.58
C GLU A 40 -1.09 -20.54 10.23
N SER A 41 -0.04 -19.79 10.55
CA SER A 41 -0.15 -18.52 11.30
C SER A 41 -0.08 -17.26 10.43
N VAL A 42 0.32 -17.37 9.17
CA VAL A 42 0.34 -16.24 8.23
C VAL A 42 -1.04 -16.05 7.62
N SER A 43 -1.95 -15.46 8.37
CA SER A 43 -3.23 -15.04 7.83
C SER A 43 -3.05 -13.74 7.02
N LEU A 44 -2.82 -13.88 5.72
CA LEU A 44 -3.16 -12.79 4.81
C LEU A 44 -4.63 -12.45 5.05
N SER A 45 -4.95 -11.19 5.26
CA SER A 45 -6.33 -10.78 5.49
C SER A 45 -7.20 -11.30 4.33
N ALA A 46 -8.42 -11.71 4.62
CA ALA A 46 -9.38 -12.19 3.62
C ALA A 46 -9.52 -11.22 2.43
N GLN A 47 -9.23 -9.95 2.63
CA GLN A 47 -9.23 -8.89 1.63
C GLN A 47 -8.03 -8.97 0.67
N THR A 48 -6.85 -9.33 1.17
CA THR A 48 -5.68 -9.58 0.31
C THR A 48 -5.93 -10.78 -0.58
N VAL A 49 -6.53 -11.83 -0.03
CA VAL A 49 -6.97 -13.02 -0.80
C VAL A 49 -8.05 -12.66 -1.81
N PHE A 50 -8.98 -11.76 -1.47
CA PHE A 50 -10.03 -11.31 -2.39
C PHE A 50 -9.46 -10.47 -3.55
N LEU A 51 -8.52 -9.57 -3.28
CA LEU A 51 -7.81 -8.82 -4.32
C LEU A 51 -6.98 -9.75 -5.20
N ALA A 52 -6.27 -10.70 -4.62
CA ALA A 52 -5.47 -11.68 -5.31
C ALA A 52 -6.31 -12.59 -6.22
N SER A 53 -7.44 -13.08 -5.73
CA SER A 53 -8.29 -14.00 -6.48
C SER A 53 -8.91 -13.36 -7.74
N ARG A 54 -9.04 -12.03 -7.75
CA ARG A 54 -9.60 -11.28 -8.90
C ARG A 54 -8.57 -10.75 -9.88
N SER A 55 -7.34 -10.48 -9.46
CA SER A 55 -6.39 -9.71 -10.26
C SER A 55 -5.20 -10.50 -10.81
N ARG A 56 -4.96 -11.76 -10.41
CA ARG A 56 -3.72 -12.49 -10.73
C ARG A 56 -2.47 -11.62 -10.57
N LEU A 57 -2.43 -10.84 -9.50
CA LEU A 57 -1.32 -9.94 -9.24
C LEU A 57 -0.05 -10.77 -9.06
N HIS A 58 0.91 -10.55 -9.95
CA HIS A 58 2.26 -11.08 -9.78
C HIS A 58 2.91 -10.34 -8.62
N VAL A 59 3.39 -11.08 -7.66
CA VAL A 59 4.13 -10.57 -6.51
C VAL A 59 5.44 -11.32 -6.39
N LYS A 60 6.36 -10.75 -5.65
CA LYS A 60 7.62 -11.38 -5.27
C LYS A 60 7.56 -11.75 -3.80
N THR A 61 7.71 -13.03 -3.52
CA THR A 61 7.95 -13.49 -2.16
C THR A 61 9.41 -13.23 -1.84
N VAL A 62 9.64 -12.41 -0.82
CA VAL A 62 10.96 -12.02 -0.35
C VAL A 62 11.24 -12.74 0.96
N VAL A 63 12.33 -13.48 1.00
CA VAL A 63 12.89 -14.07 2.21
C VAL A 63 14.23 -13.39 2.48
N MET A 64 14.38 -12.76 3.63
CA MET A 64 15.62 -12.09 4.00
C MET A 64 16.00 -12.37 5.42
N GLU A 65 17.31 -12.45 5.67
CA GLU A 65 17.88 -12.54 6.99
C GLU A 65 18.53 -11.21 7.38
N ILE A 66 18.12 -10.66 8.52
CA ILE A 66 18.63 -9.40 9.06
C ILE A 66 18.87 -9.57 10.55
N ALA A 67 20.09 -9.33 10.99
CA ALA A 67 20.49 -9.44 12.39
C ALA A 67 20.09 -10.83 13.00
N GLY A 68 20.29 -11.93 12.24
CA GLY A 68 19.94 -13.28 12.65
C GLY A 68 18.45 -13.59 12.73
N LYS A 69 17.60 -12.73 12.14
CA LYS A 69 16.14 -12.91 12.08
C LYS A 69 15.70 -13.17 10.66
N VAL A 70 14.91 -14.21 10.47
CA VAL A 70 14.35 -14.55 9.16
C VAL A 70 13.02 -13.85 8.96
N CYS A 71 12.94 -13.04 7.91
CA CYS A 71 11.81 -12.20 7.57
C CYS A 71 11.24 -12.63 6.23
N ILE A 72 9.93 -12.75 6.14
CA ILE A 72 9.23 -13.19 4.93
C ILE A 72 8.09 -12.20 4.62
N GLY A 73 8.04 -11.71 3.38
CA GLY A 73 6.98 -10.80 2.95
C GLY A 73 6.68 -10.92 1.46
N GLN A 74 5.51 -10.44 1.06
CA GLN A 74 5.11 -10.37 -0.34
C GLN A 74 5.04 -8.91 -0.79
N PHE A 75 5.79 -8.60 -1.84
CA PHE A 75 5.90 -7.29 -2.43
C PHE A 75 5.61 -7.36 -3.93
N HIS A 76 5.14 -6.28 -4.50
CA HIS A 76 5.02 -6.23 -5.95
C HIS A 76 6.40 -6.25 -6.63
N ARG A 77 7.37 -5.55 -6.03
CA ARG A 77 8.78 -5.55 -6.42
C ARG A 77 9.68 -5.44 -5.19
N GLY A 78 10.87 -6.04 -5.29
CA GLY A 78 11.95 -5.88 -4.32
C GLY A 78 13.15 -5.27 -5.02
N LEU A 79 13.48 -4.01 -4.72
CA LEU A 79 14.61 -3.27 -5.28
C LEU A 79 15.67 -3.05 -4.19
N PHE A 80 16.00 -4.09 -3.46
CA PHE A 80 17.05 -4.08 -2.46
C PHE A 80 18.07 -5.19 -2.75
N GLU A 81 19.29 -5.00 -2.28
CA GLU A 81 20.42 -5.85 -2.57
C GLU A 81 20.95 -6.56 -1.32
N GLN A 82 21.66 -7.64 -1.53
CA GLN A 82 22.39 -8.30 -0.43
C GLN A 82 23.44 -7.34 0.13
N ASN A 83 23.65 -7.37 1.44
CA ASN A 83 24.51 -6.45 2.21
C ASN A 83 23.99 -5.01 2.29
N GLU A 84 22.86 -4.67 1.68
CA GLU A 84 22.24 -3.37 1.86
C GLU A 84 21.76 -3.19 3.31
N TYR A 85 21.96 -1.98 3.86
CA TYR A 85 21.41 -1.61 5.16
C TYR A 85 19.96 -1.19 5.00
N VAL A 86 19.08 -1.82 5.73
CA VAL A 86 17.63 -1.58 5.65
C VAL A 86 17.00 -1.45 7.02
N ILE A 87 15.87 -0.78 7.05
CA ILE A 87 15.01 -0.66 8.22
C ILE A 87 13.69 -1.33 7.90
N CYS A 88 13.30 -2.29 8.73
CA CYS A 88 12.15 -3.14 8.48
C CYS A 88 11.08 -2.96 9.54
N VAL A 89 9.82 -3.02 9.12
CA VAL A 89 8.68 -3.18 10.01
C VAL A 89 8.08 -4.56 9.82
N VAL A 90 8.00 -5.29 10.92
CA VAL A 90 7.65 -6.70 10.94
C VAL A 90 6.64 -7.03 12.03
N ARG A 91 6.00 -8.18 11.90
CA ARG A 91 5.24 -8.84 12.95
C ARG A 91 5.94 -10.15 13.31
N ARG A 92 6.15 -10.38 14.58
CA ARG A 92 6.69 -11.66 15.06
C ARG A 92 5.67 -12.77 14.79
N LEU A 93 6.15 -13.85 14.20
CA LEU A 93 5.47 -15.12 14.06
C LEU A 93 6.06 -16.12 15.08
N GLU A 94 5.63 -17.36 15.01
CA GLU A 94 6.22 -18.43 15.81
C GLU A 94 7.64 -18.78 15.35
N ASN A 95 8.41 -19.44 16.19
CA ASN A 95 9.75 -20.00 15.87
C ASN A 95 10.79 -19.00 15.34
N ASN A 96 10.83 -17.76 15.84
CA ASN A 96 11.78 -16.72 15.40
C ASN A 96 11.63 -16.25 13.94
N PHE A 97 10.52 -16.54 13.30
CA PHE A 97 10.16 -15.96 12.01
C PHE A 97 9.40 -14.65 12.15
N TYR A 98 9.52 -13.81 11.14
CA TYR A 98 8.89 -12.51 11.12
C TYR A 98 8.17 -12.28 9.79
N GLU A 99 6.92 -11.87 9.84
CA GLU A 99 6.20 -11.37 8.68
C GLU A 99 6.65 -9.95 8.38
N LEU A 100 7.14 -9.74 7.17
CA LEU A 100 7.71 -8.48 6.72
C LEU A 100 6.64 -7.62 6.04
N TYR A 101 6.29 -6.50 6.65
CA TYR A 101 5.29 -5.56 6.12
C TYR A 101 5.90 -4.48 5.24
N SER A 102 7.08 -4.00 5.60
CA SER A 102 7.76 -2.97 4.83
C SER A 102 9.27 -3.00 5.03
N VAL A 103 9.98 -2.53 4.02
CA VAL A 103 11.43 -2.37 3.99
C VAL A 103 11.77 -0.97 3.49
N LEU A 104 12.47 -0.20 4.29
CA LEU A 104 12.94 1.12 3.95
C LEU A 104 14.46 1.07 3.75
N SER A 105 14.91 1.57 2.61
CA SER A 105 16.34 1.73 2.29
C SER A 105 16.77 3.18 2.50
N PRO A 106 17.59 3.49 3.51
CA PRO A 106 18.15 4.83 3.66
C PRO A 106 19.06 5.24 2.50
N LYS A 107 19.74 4.30 1.85
CA LYS A 107 20.63 4.55 0.73
C LYS A 107 19.87 5.08 -0.51
N THR A 108 18.77 4.44 -0.85
CA THR A 108 18.02 4.78 -2.08
C THR A 108 16.86 5.73 -1.84
N GLY A 109 16.42 5.92 -0.59
CA GLY A 109 15.20 6.66 -0.28
C GLY A 109 13.92 5.95 -0.72
N LEU A 110 14.00 4.63 -0.91
CA LEU A 110 12.86 3.80 -1.31
C LEU A 110 12.23 3.12 -0.10
N LEU A 111 10.92 3.14 -0.06
CA LEU A 111 10.10 2.39 0.88
C LEU A 111 9.27 1.35 0.13
N HIS A 112 9.55 0.09 0.40
CA HIS A 112 8.78 -1.04 -0.10
C HIS A 112 7.72 -1.40 0.93
N MET A 113 6.48 -1.59 0.49
CA MET A 113 5.37 -1.99 1.35
C MET A 113 4.62 -3.17 0.74
N GLN A 114 3.92 -3.94 1.55
CA GLN A 114 3.02 -4.98 1.03
C GLN A 114 1.94 -4.36 0.14
N VAL A 115 1.43 -5.15 -0.81
CA VAL A 115 0.40 -4.72 -1.76
C VAL A 115 -0.84 -4.18 -1.04
N GLY A 116 -1.35 -3.06 -1.52
CA GLY A 116 -2.52 -2.38 -0.93
C GLY A 116 -2.21 -1.41 0.21
N MET A 117 -0.95 -1.32 0.64
CA MET A 117 -0.48 -0.35 1.65
C MET A 117 0.11 0.90 0.97
N GLY A 118 0.31 1.97 1.73
CA GLY A 118 0.95 3.22 1.25
C GLY A 118 0.15 4.49 1.55
N ALA A 119 -1.04 4.37 2.17
CA ALA A 119 -1.83 5.52 2.58
C ALA A 119 -2.38 5.32 4.00
N SER A 120 -2.32 6.35 4.81
CA SER A 120 -2.98 6.40 6.12
C SER A 120 -4.50 6.51 5.98
N VAL A 121 -5.24 6.25 7.06
CA VAL A 121 -6.71 6.23 7.03
C VAL A 121 -7.28 7.58 6.60
N LYS A 122 -6.83 8.68 7.24
CA LYS A 122 -7.32 10.03 6.95
C LYS A 122 -6.99 10.46 5.53
N ALA A 123 -5.74 10.23 5.10
CA ALA A 123 -5.27 10.59 3.77
C ALA A 123 -6.01 9.82 2.67
N HIS A 124 -6.22 8.51 2.87
CA HIS A 124 -6.98 7.66 1.96
C HIS A 124 -8.43 8.13 1.82
N GLN A 125 -9.12 8.38 2.94
CA GLN A 125 -10.51 8.88 2.94
C GLN A 125 -10.62 10.24 2.25
N THR A 126 -9.68 11.15 2.49
CA THR A 126 -9.64 12.47 1.86
C THR A 126 -9.45 12.36 0.36
N SER A 127 -8.53 11.51 -0.10
CA SER A 127 -8.27 11.29 -1.52
C SER A 127 -9.50 10.71 -2.24
N ILE A 128 -10.13 9.70 -1.64
CA ILE A 128 -11.36 9.11 -2.19
C ILE A 128 -12.50 10.11 -2.24
N ALA A 129 -12.69 10.93 -1.18
CA ALA A 129 -13.73 11.94 -1.15
C ALA A 129 -13.53 13.01 -2.23
N LYS A 130 -12.29 13.48 -2.44
CA LYS A 130 -11.95 14.39 -3.53
C LYS A 130 -12.26 13.76 -4.90
N GLY A 131 -11.80 12.55 -5.14
CA GLY A 131 -12.07 11.84 -6.39
C GLY A 131 -13.56 11.66 -6.66
N ARG A 132 -14.33 11.23 -5.66
CA ARG A 132 -15.79 11.12 -5.76
C ARG A 132 -16.44 12.42 -6.18
N ASN A 133 -16.10 13.52 -5.52
CA ASN A 133 -16.72 14.82 -5.78
C ASN A 133 -16.41 15.32 -7.19
N VAL A 134 -15.18 15.12 -7.67
CA VAL A 134 -14.79 15.48 -9.04
C VAL A 134 -15.57 14.65 -10.06
N TRP A 135 -15.63 13.33 -9.91
CA TRP A 135 -16.37 12.47 -10.82
C TRP A 135 -17.86 12.74 -10.80
N TYR A 136 -18.43 13.01 -9.62
CA TYR A 136 -19.82 13.43 -9.50
C TYR A 136 -20.09 14.73 -10.27
N ALA A 137 -19.26 15.76 -10.08
CA ALA A 137 -19.42 17.03 -10.76
C ALA A 137 -19.34 16.88 -12.29
N ILE A 138 -18.36 16.11 -12.80
CA ILE A 138 -18.23 15.84 -14.23
C ILE A 138 -19.48 15.12 -14.78
N THR A 139 -19.93 14.08 -14.09
CA THR A 139 -21.08 13.26 -14.54
C THR A 139 -22.36 14.08 -14.54
N VAL A 140 -22.60 14.89 -13.49
CA VAL A 140 -23.79 15.76 -13.42
C VAL A 140 -23.74 16.87 -14.49
N PHE A 141 -22.55 17.45 -14.71
CA PHE A 141 -22.38 18.48 -15.74
C PHE A 141 -22.66 17.90 -17.13
N LEU A 142 -22.02 16.80 -17.51
CA LEU A 142 -22.25 16.17 -18.82
C LEU A 142 -23.70 15.66 -18.97
N GLY A 143 -24.24 15.07 -17.91
CA GLY A 143 -25.62 14.63 -17.86
C GLY A 143 -26.63 15.80 -18.05
N SER A 144 -26.34 16.94 -17.43
CA SER A 144 -27.19 18.15 -17.60
C SER A 144 -27.19 18.68 -19.04
N LEU A 145 -26.02 18.69 -19.68
CA LEU A 145 -25.91 19.11 -21.07
C LEU A 145 -26.77 18.22 -21.99
N ILE A 146 -26.65 16.90 -21.86
CA ILE A 146 -27.41 15.93 -22.67
C ILE A 146 -28.91 16.04 -22.37
N TYR A 147 -29.27 16.09 -21.09
CA TYR A 147 -30.68 16.12 -20.67
C TYR A 147 -31.40 17.36 -21.17
N PHE A 148 -30.83 18.57 -20.97
CA PHE A 148 -31.45 19.84 -21.40
C PHE A 148 -31.34 20.07 -22.89
N TRP A 149 -30.37 19.51 -23.57
CA TRP A 149 -30.33 19.50 -25.02
C TRP A 149 -31.53 18.71 -25.63
N ALA A 150 -31.88 17.58 -25.00
CA ALA A 150 -32.96 16.72 -25.49
C ALA A 150 -34.37 17.21 -25.09
N ARG A 151 -34.52 17.82 -23.89
CA ARG A 151 -35.83 18.19 -23.31
C ARG A 151 -36.13 19.68 -23.30
N GLY A 152 -35.10 20.50 -23.47
CA GLY A 152 -35.21 21.94 -23.27
C GLY A 152 -35.20 22.35 -21.79
N PHE A 153 -35.29 23.66 -21.54
CA PHE A 153 -35.28 24.22 -20.18
C PHE A 153 -36.70 24.49 -19.71
N ASN A 154 -37.23 23.62 -18.87
CA ASN A 154 -38.52 23.72 -18.23
C ASN A 154 -38.36 23.55 -16.72
N GLN A 155 -39.13 24.24 -15.89
CA GLN A 155 -39.02 24.17 -14.42
C GLN A 155 -39.23 22.76 -13.88
N VAL A 156 -40.16 21.99 -14.45
CA VAL A 156 -40.45 20.62 -14.04
C VAL A 156 -39.24 19.71 -14.36
N ASP A 157 -38.65 19.85 -15.54
CA ASP A 157 -37.52 19.08 -15.97
C ASP A 157 -36.25 19.40 -15.12
N ILE A 158 -36.08 20.65 -14.72
CA ILE A 158 -35.01 21.07 -13.80
C ILE A 158 -35.18 20.37 -12.44
N LEU A 159 -36.37 20.34 -11.86
CA LEU A 159 -36.64 19.70 -10.57
C LEU A 159 -36.41 18.17 -10.63
N ILE A 160 -36.85 17.53 -11.71
CA ILE A 160 -36.62 16.11 -11.94
C ILE A 160 -35.12 15.84 -12.03
N PHE A 161 -34.38 16.59 -12.82
CA PHE A 161 -32.93 16.45 -12.96
C PHE A 161 -32.22 16.61 -11.63
N LEU A 162 -32.53 17.62 -10.84
CA LEU A 162 -31.98 17.84 -9.51
C LEU A 162 -32.27 16.65 -8.56
N GLY A 163 -33.50 16.14 -8.56
CA GLY A 163 -33.88 14.98 -7.78
C GLY A 163 -33.04 13.75 -8.14
N VAL A 164 -32.86 13.49 -9.44
CA VAL A 164 -32.01 12.37 -9.92
C VAL A 164 -30.55 12.60 -9.56
N ALA A 165 -30.02 13.81 -9.70
CA ALA A 165 -28.66 14.13 -9.34
C ALA A 165 -28.38 13.92 -7.84
N ILE A 166 -29.29 14.33 -6.97
CA ILE A 166 -29.20 14.10 -5.52
C ILE A 166 -29.23 12.61 -5.21
N LEU A 167 -30.15 11.86 -5.79
CA LEU A 167 -30.22 10.40 -5.59
C LEU A 167 -28.92 9.72 -6.04
N PHE A 168 -28.40 10.10 -7.19
CA PHE A 168 -27.13 9.58 -7.71
C PHE A 168 -25.94 9.88 -6.77
N TYR A 169 -25.90 11.10 -6.18
CA TYR A 169 -24.89 11.44 -5.18
C TYR A 169 -24.92 10.49 -3.98
N PHE A 170 -26.10 10.18 -3.43
CA PHE A 170 -26.23 9.26 -2.31
C PHE A 170 -25.83 7.85 -2.69
N ILE A 171 -26.20 7.35 -3.87
CA ILE A 171 -25.78 6.02 -4.35
C ILE A 171 -24.26 5.96 -4.44
N LEU A 172 -23.61 6.94 -5.08
CA LEU A 172 -22.14 7.00 -5.15
C LEU A 172 -21.51 7.10 -3.77
N PHE A 173 -22.08 7.90 -2.88
CA PHE A 173 -21.59 8.03 -1.51
C PHE A 173 -21.58 6.67 -0.78
N PHE A 174 -22.66 5.90 -0.84
CA PHE A 174 -22.74 4.60 -0.17
C PHE A 174 -21.81 3.56 -0.80
N ILE A 175 -21.73 3.50 -2.12
CA ILE A 175 -20.83 2.56 -2.81
C ILE A 175 -19.38 2.84 -2.43
N ILE A 176 -18.95 4.10 -2.50
CA ILE A 176 -17.56 4.49 -2.22
C ILE A 176 -17.24 4.34 -0.73
N LYS A 177 -18.17 4.67 0.17
CA LYS A 177 -17.99 4.46 1.61
C LYS A 177 -17.80 2.99 1.93
N ASN A 178 -18.58 2.11 1.31
CA ASN A 178 -18.45 0.67 1.52
C ASN A 178 -17.11 0.13 0.98
N ALA A 179 -16.71 0.55 -0.22
CA ALA A 179 -15.41 0.21 -0.79
C ALA A 179 -14.24 0.73 0.06
N SER A 180 -14.33 1.97 0.56
CA SER A 180 -13.30 2.54 1.45
C SER A 180 -13.19 1.77 2.77
N ASN A 181 -14.32 1.36 3.34
CA ASN A 181 -14.31 0.57 4.58
C ASN A 181 -13.63 -0.80 4.40
N SER A 182 -13.78 -1.42 3.24
CA SER A 182 -13.10 -2.69 2.95
C SER A 182 -11.57 -2.57 2.88
N LEU A 183 -11.05 -1.39 2.53
CA LEU A 183 -9.61 -1.11 2.44
C LEU A 183 -9.03 -0.48 3.73
N LYS A 184 -9.88 -0.15 4.69
CA LYS A 184 -9.48 0.54 5.93
C LYS A 184 -8.38 -0.18 6.70
N HIS A 185 -8.43 -1.51 6.74
CA HIS A 185 -7.43 -2.33 7.40
C HIS A 185 -5.99 -2.13 6.87
N PHE A 186 -5.83 -1.97 5.55
CA PHE A 186 -4.53 -1.67 4.96
C PHE A 186 -4.02 -0.29 5.34
N SER A 187 -4.93 0.69 5.38
CA SER A 187 -4.61 2.05 5.78
C SER A 187 -4.24 2.15 7.26
N GLU A 188 -4.92 1.42 8.14
CA GLU A 188 -4.57 1.33 9.57
C GLU A 188 -3.18 0.71 9.78
N LYS A 189 -2.84 -0.34 9.03
CA LYS A 189 -1.49 -0.92 9.06
C LYS A 189 -0.44 0.05 8.52
N SER A 190 -0.73 0.75 7.41
CA SER A 190 0.17 1.74 6.85
C SER A 190 0.47 2.86 7.84
N GLU A 191 -0.54 3.36 8.53
CA GLU A 191 -0.40 4.39 9.57
C GLU A 191 0.49 3.94 10.73
N GLN A 192 0.31 2.69 11.20
CA GLN A 192 1.20 2.11 12.22
C GLN A 192 2.64 1.98 11.73
N ILE A 193 2.84 1.61 10.46
CA ILE A 193 4.16 1.52 9.85
C ILE A 193 4.82 2.90 9.78
N PHE A 194 4.09 3.93 9.33
CA PHE A 194 4.59 5.30 9.27
C PHE A 194 4.97 5.85 10.64
N ALA A 195 4.16 5.55 11.65
CA ALA A 195 4.46 5.91 13.04
C ALA A 195 5.75 5.23 13.54
N LEU A 196 5.94 3.94 13.23
CA LEU A 196 7.16 3.19 13.59
C LEU A 196 8.40 3.72 12.86
N TYR A 197 8.27 4.21 11.63
CA TYR A 197 9.36 4.89 10.93
C TYR A 197 9.64 6.29 11.48
N GLY A 198 8.75 6.86 12.28
CA GLY A 198 8.91 8.20 12.83
C GLY A 198 8.57 9.29 11.82
N PHE A 199 7.70 9.02 10.86
CA PHE A 199 7.22 10.04 9.93
C PHE A 199 6.40 11.07 10.69
N LYS A 200 6.59 12.36 10.34
CA LYS A 200 5.76 13.44 10.87
C LYS A 200 4.32 13.24 10.40
N ASP A 201 3.36 13.42 11.29
CA ASP A 201 1.93 13.30 11.03
C ASP A 201 1.53 12.00 10.28
N PRO A 202 1.80 10.81 10.86
CA PRO A 202 1.62 9.52 10.18
C PRO A 202 0.19 9.28 9.69
N GLN A 203 -0.80 10.01 10.25
CA GLN A 203 -2.20 9.97 9.84
C GLN A 203 -2.49 10.69 8.51
N GLU A 204 -1.58 11.55 8.07
CA GLU A 204 -1.73 12.35 6.84
C GLU A 204 -0.86 11.84 5.68
N VAL A 205 -0.03 10.83 5.91
CA VAL A 205 0.88 10.29 4.89
C VAL A 205 0.10 9.59 3.79
N PHE A 206 0.36 10.00 2.55
CA PHE A 206 -0.21 9.43 1.34
C PHE A 206 0.89 9.22 0.30
N LEU A 207 1.42 8.01 0.22
CA LEU A 207 2.51 7.63 -0.68
C LEU A 207 2.03 7.13 -2.04
N LEU A 208 0.73 6.81 -2.16
CA LEU A 208 0.20 6.26 -3.41
C LEU A 208 0.33 7.30 -4.54
N PRO A 209 0.79 6.89 -5.73
CA PRO A 209 0.90 7.80 -6.86
C PRO A 209 -0.49 8.34 -7.20
N SER A 210 -0.60 9.66 -7.22
CA SER A 210 -1.80 10.33 -7.71
C SER A 210 -1.77 10.33 -9.24
N ARG A 211 -2.90 10.01 -9.89
CA ARG A 211 -3.04 10.13 -11.35
C ARG A 211 -2.84 11.56 -11.87
N TYR A 212 -2.80 12.53 -10.97
CA TYR A 212 -2.63 13.95 -11.27
C TYR A 212 -1.21 14.47 -10.96
N MET A 213 -0.32 13.63 -10.42
CA MET A 213 1.08 14.02 -10.22
C MET A 213 1.85 13.77 -11.51
N SER A 214 2.68 14.73 -11.89
CA SER A 214 3.53 14.66 -13.08
C SER A 214 4.39 13.39 -13.03
N GLU A 215 4.23 12.54 -14.03
CA GLU A 215 4.85 11.20 -14.11
C GLU A 215 6.38 11.23 -14.18
N LYS A 216 7.00 12.38 -14.42
CA LYS A 216 8.44 12.46 -14.68
C LYS A 216 9.32 12.25 -13.47
N ASP A 217 8.79 12.38 -12.26
CA ASP A 217 9.59 12.43 -11.05
C ASP A 217 9.29 11.30 -10.03
N HIS A 218 8.37 10.38 -10.31
CA HIS A 218 8.00 9.29 -9.41
C HIS A 218 8.25 7.93 -10.04
N LEU A 219 8.90 7.06 -9.29
CA LEU A 219 8.97 5.64 -9.61
C LEU A 219 7.55 5.06 -9.55
N LEU A 220 6.91 4.87 -10.71
CA LEU A 220 5.60 4.25 -10.88
C LEU A 220 5.67 2.72 -10.68
N LEU A 221 6.26 2.31 -9.57
CA LEU A 221 6.31 0.91 -9.19
C LEU A 221 5.27 0.70 -8.08
N GLU A 222 4.29 -0.14 -8.35
CA GLU A 222 3.30 -0.50 -7.34
C GLU A 222 4.01 -1.03 -6.08
N SER A 223 3.61 -0.50 -4.91
CA SER A 223 4.15 -0.86 -3.60
C SER A 223 5.62 -0.46 -3.34
N VAL A 224 6.25 0.34 -4.23
CA VAL A 224 7.56 0.96 -4.00
C VAL A 224 7.41 2.47 -4.10
N TYR A 225 7.82 3.17 -3.07
CA TYR A 225 7.58 4.60 -2.90
C TYR A 225 8.88 5.37 -2.65
N GLU A 226 9.10 6.44 -3.39
CA GLU A 226 10.14 7.44 -3.08
C GLU A 226 9.66 8.32 -1.92
N TYR A 227 9.69 7.79 -0.69
CA TYR A 227 9.08 8.43 0.46
C TYR A 227 9.64 9.83 0.74
N ARG A 228 10.94 10.08 0.47
CA ARG A 228 11.59 11.38 0.66
C ARG A 228 10.96 12.53 -0.14
N LYS A 229 10.36 12.23 -1.29
CA LYS A 229 9.68 13.24 -2.11
C LYS A 229 8.33 13.67 -1.54
N ILE A 230 7.80 12.91 -0.59
CA ILE A 230 6.43 13.05 -0.10
C ILE A 230 6.40 13.53 1.34
N ILE A 231 7.34 13.05 2.18
CA ILE A 231 7.42 13.47 3.58
C ILE A 231 8.23 14.76 3.72
N GLU A 232 7.80 15.64 4.63
CA GLU A 232 8.48 16.93 4.88
C GLU A 232 9.82 16.77 5.61
N SER A 233 9.95 15.77 6.46
CA SER A 233 11.15 15.53 7.29
C SER A 233 11.54 14.07 7.18
N ASP A 234 12.74 13.82 6.65
CA ASP A 234 13.28 12.48 6.50
C ASP A 234 13.97 12.03 7.80
N PRO A 235 13.42 11.02 8.50
CA PRO A 235 14.06 10.45 9.69
C PRO A 235 15.30 9.60 9.34
N TYR A 236 15.51 9.28 8.06
CA TYR A 236 16.60 8.42 7.58
C TYR A 236 17.32 9.04 6.37
N PRO A 237 18.04 10.16 6.55
CA PRO A 237 18.79 10.80 5.48
C PRO A 237 19.88 9.85 4.93
N GLU A 238 20.46 10.17 3.77
CA GLU A 238 21.52 9.36 3.16
C GLU A 238 22.71 9.12 4.10
N SER A 239 23.03 10.12 4.93
CA SER A 239 24.09 10.04 5.95
C SER A 239 23.74 9.17 7.15
N TYR A 240 22.51 8.64 7.24
CA TYR A 240 22.05 7.86 8.40
C TYR A 240 22.95 6.63 8.67
N ILE A 241 23.32 5.93 7.62
CA ILE A 241 24.16 4.72 7.72
C ILE A 241 25.55 5.08 8.25
N GLU A 242 26.17 6.14 7.73
CA GLU A 242 27.48 6.59 8.17
C GLU A 242 27.48 7.05 9.64
N GLN A 243 26.42 7.72 10.05
CA GLN A 243 26.24 8.14 11.45
C GLN A 243 26.08 6.93 12.39
N LYS A 244 25.39 5.89 11.95
CA LYS A 244 25.22 4.64 12.71
C LYS A 244 26.54 3.90 12.86
N GLU A 245 27.30 3.76 11.75
CA GLU A 245 28.56 3.02 11.75
C GLU A 245 29.67 3.74 12.55
N ARG A 246 29.61 5.06 12.69
CA ARG A 246 30.55 5.82 13.57
C ARG A 246 30.24 5.66 15.06
N ASN A 247 29.00 5.30 15.41
CA ASN A 247 28.54 5.20 16.79
C ASN A 247 28.60 3.75 17.35
N VAL A 248 29.10 2.82 16.57
CA VAL A 248 29.37 1.42 16.97
C VAL A 248 30.87 1.20 17.12
#